data_a1094eda33aaa0a2c22a3f867edb3c0a
#
_entry.id   a1094eda33aaa0a2c22a3f867edb3c0a
#
_cell.length_a   1.000
_cell.length_b   1.000
_cell.length_c   1.000
_cell.angle_alpha   90.00
_cell.angle_beta   90.00
_cell.angle_gamma   90.00
#
_symmetry.space_group_name_H-M   'P 1'
#
loop_
_entity.id
_entity.type
_entity.pdbx_description
1 polymer ?
#
loop_
_entity_poly.entity_id
_entity_poly.type
_entity_poly.pdbx_seq_one_letter_code
_entity_poly.pdbx_strand_id
1 'polypeptide(L)'
;MPVDWAKEVSSTPDLEMRQLVEKMRVLATLAAVHRAADDSTREELEPETAQTSWGPLELRRTIGKGSFGTVHLAWDPRLEREVALKILHRSPRSASVIREGRLLASIRHPNVVNVYGVDEFDDEVGLRMELVDGLTLKQTLQQRGVFGAYETALIGTDLCRAVAAVHKAGLVHRDIKAQNVMREAGGRIVLMDFGAGEVRARQGDPWRRPTGTPLYLAPEVLSGQPATVVSDIYSIGVLLYHLLTLRYPVEGTTIAELESAHASRRAT
;
A
#
# COMPACT_ATOMS: atom_id res chain seq x y z
N MET A 1 -25.74 15.38 14.38
CA MET A 1 -25.10 16.69 14.19
C MET A 1 -23.60 16.53 14.47
N PRO A 2 -22.71 17.04 13.64
CA PRO A 2 -21.28 17.04 13.95
C PRO A 2 -21.00 17.92 15.16
N VAL A 3 -20.11 17.46 16.04
CA VAL A 3 -19.70 18.18 17.25
C VAL A 3 -18.76 19.32 16.85
N ASP A 4 -19.06 20.54 17.29
CA ASP A 4 -18.15 21.70 17.11
C ASP A 4 -17.06 21.69 18.19
N TRP A 5 -15.99 20.97 17.91
CA TRP A 5 -14.87 20.76 18.83
C TRP A 5 -14.16 22.06 19.25
N ALA A 6 -14.14 23.09 18.40
CA ALA A 6 -13.51 24.36 18.74
C ALA A 6 -14.31 25.10 19.82
N LYS A 7 -15.62 25.00 19.76
CA LYS A 7 -16.55 25.56 20.77
C LYS A 7 -16.45 24.79 22.08
N GLU A 8 -16.39 23.46 22.03
CA GLU A 8 -16.28 22.60 23.21
C GLU A 8 -14.97 22.84 23.97
N VAL A 9 -13.82 22.93 23.27
CA VAL A 9 -12.52 23.24 23.89
C VAL A 9 -12.53 24.61 24.54
N SER A 10 -13.12 25.64 23.87
CA SER A 10 -13.15 27.02 24.40
C SER A 10 -14.11 27.21 25.56
N SER A 11 -15.17 26.42 25.64
CA SER A 11 -16.19 26.51 26.71
C SER A 11 -15.83 25.71 27.97
N THR A 12 -14.78 24.88 27.94
CA THR A 12 -14.38 24.03 29.09
C THR A 12 -13.47 24.78 30.04
N PRO A 13 -13.85 25.05 31.29
CA PRO A 13 -13.10 25.91 32.21
C PRO A 13 -11.89 25.19 32.88
N ASP A 14 -11.93 23.87 32.99
CA ASP A 14 -10.89 23.06 33.64
C ASP A 14 -9.79 22.65 32.65
N LEU A 15 -8.53 22.77 33.07
CA LEU A 15 -7.35 22.48 32.26
C LEU A 15 -7.26 20.98 31.92
N GLU A 16 -7.52 20.08 32.87
CA GLU A 16 -7.50 18.63 32.62
C GLU A 16 -8.62 18.21 31.69
N MET A 17 -9.80 18.79 31.86
CA MET A 17 -10.94 18.52 30.98
C MET A 17 -10.72 19.08 29.57
N ARG A 18 -10.07 20.26 29.42
CA ARG A 18 -9.63 20.76 28.10
C ARG A 18 -8.68 19.82 27.38
N GLN A 19 -7.70 19.27 28.09
CA GLN A 19 -6.78 18.28 27.51
C GLN A 19 -7.52 17.01 27.08
N LEU A 20 -8.53 16.60 27.83
CA LEU A 20 -9.37 15.45 27.48
C LEU A 20 -10.21 15.72 26.23
N VAL A 21 -10.86 16.88 26.15
CA VAL A 21 -11.66 17.31 24.97
C VAL A 21 -10.76 17.42 23.72
N GLU A 22 -9.55 17.96 23.86
CA GLU A 22 -8.58 18.04 22.78
C GLU A 22 -8.12 16.65 22.29
N LYS A 23 -7.88 15.70 23.22
CA LYS A 23 -7.62 14.30 22.87
C LYS A 23 -8.81 13.65 22.16
N MET A 24 -10.03 13.92 22.61
CA MET A 24 -11.23 13.41 21.94
C MET A 24 -11.41 14.02 20.54
N ARG A 25 -11.07 15.28 20.34
CA ARG A 25 -11.05 15.93 19.02
C ARG A 25 -10.09 15.23 18.08
N VAL A 26 -8.86 14.96 18.55
CA VAL A 26 -7.85 14.23 17.77
C VAL A 26 -8.33 12.82 17.42
N LEU A 27 -8.90 12.11 18.39
CA LEU A 27 -9.47 10.77 18.16
C LEU A 27 -10.66 10.81 17.19
N ALA A 28 -11.53 11.81 17.29
CA ALA A 28 -12.66 11.98 16.36
C ALA A 28 -12.18 12.31 14.93
N THR A 29 -11.11 13.12 14.80
CA THR A 29 -10.50 13.42 13.49
C THR A 29 -9.82 12.18 12.91
N LEU A 30 -9.11 11.40 13.71
CA LEU A 30 -8.51 10.13 13.31
C LEU A 30 -9.59 9.09 12.92
N ALA A 31 -10.68 9.00 13.70
CA ALA A 31 -11.82 8.14 13.40
C ALA A 31 -12.59 8.60 12.15
N ALA A 32 -12.59 9.89 11.83
CA ALA A 32 -13.16 10.42 10.59
C ALA A 32 -12.26 10.08 9.39
N VAL A 33 -10.94 10.19 9.54
CA VAL A 33 -9.97 9.77 8.51
C VAL A 33 -10.01 8.25 8.31
N HIS A 34 -10.14 7.46 9.38
CA HIS A 34 -10.32 6.01 9.28
C HIS A 34 -11.65 5.62 8.64
N ARG A 35 -12.74 6.30 8.99
CA ARG A 35 -14.06 6.08 8.36
C ARG A 35 -14.04 6.50 6.89
N ALA A 36 -13.41 7.60 6.53
CA ALA A 36 -13.23 7.98 5.13
C ALA A 36 -12.35 6.98 4.35
N ALA A 37 -11.43 6.30 5.02
CA ALA A 37 -10.65 5.21 4.42
C ALA A 37 -11.45 3.89 4.35
N ASP A 38 -12.38 3.63 5.29
CA ASP A 38 -13.26 2.46 5.29
C ASP A 38 -14.54 2.68 4.45
N ASP A 39 -15.08 3.90 4.39
CA ASP A 39 -16.21 4.26 3.52
C ASP A 39 -15.82 4.25 2.03
N SER A 40 -14.55 4.45 1.69
CA SER A 40 -14.08 4.22 0.33
C SER A 40 -14.16 2.73 -0.10
N THR A 41 -14.50 1.83 0.83
CA THR A 41 -14.78 0.40 0.57
C THR A 41 -16.27 0.09 0.50
N ARG A 42 -17.15 1.08 0.73
CA ARG A 42 -18.62 0.90 0.80
C ARG A 42 -19.45 1.90 0.00
N GLU A 43 -18.82 2.77 -0.80
CA GLU A 43 -19.56 3.52 -1.81
C GLU A 43 -20.07 2.52 -2.86
N GLU A 44 -21.37 2.27 -2.82
CA GLU A 44 -22.15 1.76 -3.93
C GLU A 44 -21.75 2.59 -5.16
N LEU A 45 -21.16 1.92 -6.15
CA LEU A 45 -20.66 2.50 -7.39
C LEU A 45 -21.84 3.14 -8.13
N GLU A 46 -22.08 4.43 -7.91
CA GLU A 46 -22.79 5.24 -8.88
C GLU A 46 -22.02 5.14 -10.20
N PRO A 47 -22.68 4.96 -11.35
CA PRO A 47 -22.02 4.91 -12.62
C PRO A 47 -21.55 6.33 -12.98
N GLU A 48 -20.33 6.71 -12.58
CA GLU A 48 -19.60 7.73 -13.32
C GLU A 48 -19.60 7.29 -14.78
N THR A 49 -19.78 8.21 -15.72
CA THR A 49 -19.73 7.99 -17.17
C THR A 49 -18.45 7.23 -17.50
N ALA A 50 -18.58 5.91 -17.45
CA ALA A 50 -17.45 5.01 -17.37
C ALA A 50 -16.75 5.04 -18.72
N GLN A 51 -15.51 5.44 -18.72
CA GLN A 51 -14.59 5.11 -19.79
C GLN A 51 -14.68 3.59 -19.98
N THR A 52 -15.35 3.17 -21.04
CA THR A 52 -15.61 1.75 -21.31
C THR A 52 -14.37 1.03 -21.83
N SER A 53 -13.34 1.79 -22.20
CA SER A 53 -12.09 1.26 -22.76
C SER A 53 -10.90 2.13 -22.33
N TRP A 54 -9.72 1.52 -22.25
CA TRP A 54 -8.44 2.18 -22.08
C TRP A 54 -7.46 1.62 -23.12
N GLY A 55 -7.19 2.40 -24.15
CA GLY A 55 -6.52 1.90 -25.35
C GLY A 55 -7.25 0.69 -25.93
N PRO A 56 -6.59 -0.46 -26.14
CA PRO A 56 -7.22 -1.66 -26.69
C PRO A 56 -7.97 -2.50 -25.65
N LEU A 57 -7.96 -2.13 -24.37
CA LEU A 57 -8.56 -2.90 -23.28
C LEU A 57 -9.99 -2.43 -22.99
N GLU A 58 -10.89 -3.36 -22.77
CA GLU A 58 -12.26 -3.10 -22.33
C GLU A 58 -12.32 -3.09 -20.81
N LEU A 59 -12.63 -1.94 -20.21
CA LEU A 59 -12.78 -1.82 -18.76
C LEU A 59 -14.10 -2.43 -18.32
N ARG A 60 -14.06 -3.33 -17.34
CA ARG A 60 -15.27 -4.01 -16.82
C ARG A 60 -15.73 -3.42 -15.48
N ARG A 61 -14.86 -3.41 -14.49
CA ARG A 61 -15.15 -2.85 -13.17
C ARG A 61 -13.88 -2.43 -12.45
N THR A 62 -13.99 -1.48 -11.56
CA THR A 62 -12.92 -1.14 -10.63
C THR A 62 -12.79 -2.26 -9.58
N ILE A 63 -11.57 -2.71 -9.32
CA ILE A 63 -11.24 -3.74 -8.32
C ILE A 63 -10.37 -3.19 -7.19
N GLY A 64 -9.85 -1.96 -7.32
CA GLY A 64 -9.09 -1.30 -6.27
C GLY A 64 -8.85 0.17 -6.58
N LYS A 65 -8.88 1.01 -5.54
CA LYS A 65 -8.45 2.41 -5.60
C LYS A 65 -7.33 2.63 -4.59
N GLY A 66 -6.26 3.29 -4.99
CA GLY A 66 -5.11 3.55 -4.12
C GLY A 66 -4.49 4.92 -4.37
N SER A 67 -3.52 5.29 -3.54
CA SER A 67 -2.85 6.60 -3.62
C SER A 67 -2.14 6.84 -4.96
N PHE A 68 -1.75 5.77 -5.66
CA PHE A 68 -0.96 5.85 -6.89
C PHE A 68 -1.77 5.62 -8.16
N GLY A 69 -3.03 5.20 -8.04
CA GLY A 69 -3.86 4.91 -9.21
C GLY A 69 -5.07 4.06 -8.88
N THR A 70 -5.84 3.78 -9.91
CA THR A 70 -7.02 2.92 -9.85
C THR A 70 -6.74 1.62 -10.59
N VAL A 71 -7.14 0.49 -9.99
CA VAL A 71 -7.00 -0.83 -10.60
C VAL A 71 -8.35 -1.30 -11.11
N HIS A 72 -8.39 -1.66 -12.38
CA HIS A 72 -9.58 -2.14 -13.08
C HIS A 72 -9.42 -3.62 -13.44
N LEU A 73 -10.50 -4.38 -13.34
CA LEU A 73 -10.66 -5.59 -14.12
C LEU A 73 -10.89 -5.17 -15.57
N ALA A 74 -10.08 -5.64 -16.50
CA ALA A 74 -10.20 -5.34 -17.90
C ALA A 74 -10.12 -6.62 -18.75
N TRP A 75 -10.77 -6.61 -19.90
CA TRP A 75 -10.66 -7.65 -20.91
C TRP A 75 -9.63 -7.23 -21.97
N ASP A 76 -8.68 -8.10 -22.24
CA ASP A 76 -7.72 -7.94 -23.34
C ASP A 76 -8.20 -8.75 -24.55
N PRO A 77 -8.82 -8.12 -25.57
CA PRO A 77 -9.36 -8.84 -26.74
C PRO A 77 -8.29 -9.46 -27.63
N ARG A 78 -7.03 -8.99 -27.52
CA ARG A 78 -5.91 -9.55 -28.30
C ARG A 78 -5.39 -10.85 -27.71
N LEU A 79 -5.53 -11.03 -26.40
CA LEU A 79 -5.07 -12.20 -25.67
C LEU A 79 -6.24 -13.05 -25.17
N GLU A 80 -7.49 -12.62 -25.46
CA GLU A 80 -8.74 -13.29 -25.06
C GLU A 80 -8.76 -13.66 -23.57
N ARG A 81 -8.39 -12.70 -22.72
CA ARG A 81 -8.32 -12.95 -21.27
C ARG A 81 -8.61 -11.73 -20.42
N GLU A 82 -8.97 -11.97 -19.18
CA GLU A 82 -9.04 -10.96 -18.14
C GLU A 82 -7.64 -10.58 -17.64
N VAL A 83 -7.45 -9.29 -17.37
CA VAL A 83 -6.22 -8.72 -16.83
C VAL A 83 -6.56 -7.71 -15.75
N ALA A 84 -5.64 -7.47 -14.82
CA ALA A 84 -5.69 -6.31 -13.95
C ALA A 84 -4.96 -5.15 -14.65
N LEU A 85 -5.63 -4.01 -14.78
CA LEU A 85 -5.08 -2.79 -15.34
C LEU A 85 -5.00 -1.73 -14.24
N LYS A 86 -3.81 -1.34 -13.85
CA LYS A 86 -3.58 -0.23 -12.92
C LYS A 86 -3.29 1.04 -13.72
N ILE A 87 -4.28 1.93 -13.76
CA ILE A 87 -4.14 3.27 -14.35
C ILE A 87 -3.57 4.19 -13.26
N LEU A 88 -2.42 4.79 -13.53
CA LEU A 88 -1.73 5.65 -12.58
C LEU A 88 -2.30 7.07 -12.64
N HIS A 89 -2.40 7.71 -11.48
CA HIS A 89 -2.74 9.12 -11.42
C HIS A 89 -1.69 9.93 -12.19
N ARG A 90 -2.13 10.95 -12.92
CA ARG A 90 -1.25 11.81 -13.73
C ARG A 90 -0.01 12.25 -12.95
N SER A 91 1.15 11.94 -13.48
CA SER A 91 2.43 12.33 -12.91
C SER A 91 3.29 12.98 -14.02
N PRO A 92 3.94 14.12 -13.75
CA PRO A 92 4.88 14.74 -14.69
C PRO A 92 6.14 13.88 -14.97
N ARG A 93 6.16 12.64 -14.48
CA ARG A 93 7.31 11.71 -14.54
C ARG A 93 7.00 10.40 -15.24
N SER A 94 6.09 10.38 -16.19
CA SER A 94 5.68 9.18 -16.95
C SER A 94 6.85 8.35 -17.48
N ALA A 95 7.91 8.98 -18.00
CA ALA A 95 9.10 8.28 -18.52
C ALA A 95 9.82 7.40 -17.46
N SER A 96 9.85 7.84 -16.19
CA SER A 96 10.45 7.06 -15.10
C SER A 96 9.57 5.87 -14.69
N VAL A 97 8.26 6.09 -14.65
CA VAL A 97 7.26 5.05 -14.36
C VAL A 97 7.26 3.97 -15.44
N ILE A 98 7.33 4.38 -16.70
CA ILE A 98 7.43 3.46 -17.85
C ILE A 98 8.72 2.62 -17.75
N ARG A 99 9.85 3.23 -17.38
CA ARG A 99 11.11 2.50 -17.20
C ARG A 99 11.01 1.47 -16.07
N GLU A 100 10.45 1.84 -14.93
CA GLU A 100 10.23 0.95 -13.79
C GLU A 100 9.25 -0.18 -14.16
N GLY A 101 8.15 0.13 -14.83
CA GLY A 101 7.19 -0.85 -15.34
C GLY A 101 7.83 -1.86 -16.30
N ARG A 102 8.77 -1.43 -17.16
CA ARG A 102 9.53 -2.34 -18.03
C ARG A 102 10.45 -3.27 -17.25
N LEU A 103 11.09 -2.80 -16.18
CA LEU A 103 11.89 -3.64 -15.29
C LEU A 103 10.99 -4.66 -14.57
N LEU A 104 9.84 -4.23 -14.07
CA LEU A 104 8.85 -5.13 -13.47
C LEU A 104 8.39 -6.19 -14.46
N ALA A 105 8.14 -5.82 -15.72
CA ALA A 105 7.75 -6.75 -16.77
C ALA A 105 8.82 -7.79 -17.12
N SER A 106 10.07 -7.58 -16.72
CA SER A 106 11.16 -8.56 -16.90
C SER A 106 11.23 -9.61 -15.79
N ILE A 107 10.60 -9.36 -14.63
CA ILE A 107 10.62 -10.30 -13.49
C ILE A 107 9.70 -11.48 -13.80
N ARG A 108 10.22 -12.69 -13.64
CA ARG A 108 9.45 -13.93 -13.71
C ARG A 108 9.71 -14.73 -12.45
N HIS A 109 8.74 -14.72 -11.55
CA HIS A 109 8.80 -15.46 -10.30
C HIS A 109 7.41 -15.86 -9.84
N PRO A 110 7.16 -17.08 -9.35
CA PRO A 110 5.82 -17.54 -8.98
C PRO A 110 5.14 -16.70 -7.90
N ASN A 111 5.92 -16.07 -7.02
CA ASN A 111 5.41 -15.25 -5.92
C ASN A 111 5.48 -13.72 -6.20
N VAL A 112 5.68 -13.32 -7.46
CA VAL A 112 5.62 -11.92 -7.91
C VAL A 112 4.56 -11.82 -8.98
N VAL A 113 3.68 -10.82 -8.90
CA VAL A 113 2.65 -10.58 -9.93
C VAL A 113 3.32 -10.38 -11.30
N ASN A 114 2.84 -11.08 -12.32
CA ASN A 114 3.37 -10.93 -13.66
C ASN A 114 2.87 -9.62 -14.26
N VAL A 115 3.79 -8.72 -14.57
CA VAL A 115 3.49 -7.51 -15.37
C VAL A 115 3.65 -7.88 -16.84
N TYR A 116 2.59 -7.70 -17.61
CA TYR A 116 2.57 -8.01 -19.05
C TYR A 116 3.07 -6.88 -19.90
N GLY A 117 2.92 -5.63 -19.42
CA GLY A 117 3.38 -4.45 -20.11
C GLY A 117 3.00 -3.16 -19.41
N VAL A 118 3.57 -2.08 -19.89
CA VAL A 118 3.24 -0.71 -19.52
C VAL A 118 2.99 0.05 -20.81
N ASP A 119 1.84 0.70 -20.87
CA ASP A 119 1.38 1.43 -22.03
C ASP A 119 0.94 2.84 -21.60
N GLU A 120 0.85 3.76 -22.56
CA GLU A 120 0.40 5.14 -22.34
C GLU A 120 -0.70 5.45 -23.36
N PHE A 121 -1.87 5.88 -22.87
CA PHE A 121 -3.01 6.31 -23.68
C PHE A 121 -3.62 7.55 -23.05
N ASP A 122 -3.94 8.55 -23.86
CA ASP A 122 -4.59 9.81 -23.44
C ASP A 122 -3.88 10.50 -22.25
N ASP A 123 -2.53 10.53 -22.26
CA ASP A 123 -1.69 11.04 -21.18
C ASP A 123 -1.80 10.25 -19.85
N GLU A 124 -2.40 9.08 -19.85
CA GLU A 124 -2.45 8.18 -18.73
C GLU A 124 -1.49 7.00 -18.92
N VAL A 125 -0.75 6.64 -17.88
CA VAL A 125 0.11 5.46 -17.87
C VAL A 125 -0.60 4.32 -17.17
N GLY A 126 -0.69 3.18 -17.83
CA GLY A 126 -1.30 1.96 -17.31
C GLY A 126 -0.35 0.79 -17.28
N LEU A 127 -0.38 0.03 -16.17
CA LEU A 127 0.32 -1.24 -16.02
C LEU A 127 -0.70 -2.37 -16.20
N ARG A 128 -0.49 -3.19 -17.24
CA ARG A 128 -1.26 -4.40 -17.49
C ARG A 128 -0.57 -5.57 -16.82
N MET A 129 -1.30 -6.28 -15.96
CA MET A 129 -0.74 -7.34 -15.13
C MET A 129 -1.69 -8.54 -14.99
N GLU A 130 -1.16 -9.61 -14.44
CA GLU A 130 -1.91 -10.79 -14.03
C GLU A 130 -3.07 -10.41 -13.11
N LEU A 131 -4.25 -10.92 -13.43
CA LEU A 131 -5.38 -10.89 -12.49
C LEU A 131 -5.18 -12.02 -11.49
N VAL A 132 -4.91 -11.68 -10.24
CA VAL A 132 -4.75 -12.65 -9.16
C VAL A 132 -6.11 -12.87 -8.50
N ASP A 133 -6.62 -14.10 -8.56
CA ASP A 133 -7.89 -14.49 -7.92
C ASP A 133 -7.63 -14.95 -6.49
N GLY A 134 -7.98 -14.11 -5.52
CA GLY A 134 -7.74 -14.41 -4.11
C GLY A 134 -8.03 -13.23 -3.20
N LEU A 135 -7.56 -13.34 -1.96
CA LEU A 135 -7.68 -12.30 -0.94
C LEU A 135 -6.32 -11.74 -0.58
N THR A 136 -6.26 -10.45 -0.28
CA THR A 136 -5.08 -9.87 0.34
C THR A 136 -4.88 -10.47 1.75
N LEU A 137 -3.64 -10.49 2.25
CA LEU A 137 -3.39 -10.93 3.62
C LEU A 137 -4.12 -10.05 4.64
N LYS A 138 -4.35 -8.76 4.32
CA LYS A 138 -5.19 -7.89 5.15
C LYS A 138 -6.63 -8.39 5.22
N GLN A 139 -7.26 -8.69 4.08
CA GLN A 139 -8.62 -9.23 4.02
C GLN A 139 -8.71 -10.58 4.74
N THR A 140 -7.70 -11.43 4.58
CA THR A 140 -7.63 -12.72 5.28
C THR A 140 -7.55 -12.53 6.79
N LEU A 141 -6.73 -11.60 7.30
CA LEU A 141 -6.67 -11.25 8.72
C LEU A 141 -8.02 -10.75 9.25
N GLN A 142 -8.73 -9.93 8.47
CA GLN A 142 -10.06 -9.41 8.84
C GLN A 142 -11.12 -10.51 8.92
N GLN A 143 -11.04 -11.52 8.05
CA GLN A 143 -12.04 -12.60 7.98
C GLN A 143 -11.80 -13.71 9.00
N ARG A 144 -10.55 -14.11 9.24
CA ARG A 144 -10.23 -15.28 10.05
C ARG A 144 -9.28 -15.02 11.24
N GLY A 145 -8.83 -13.79 11.44
CA GLY A 145 -7.87 -13.45 12.49
C GLY A 145 -6.42 -13.82 12.14
N VAL A 146 -5.60 -14.03 13.17
CA VAL A 146 -4.16 -14.29 13.04
C VAL A 146 -3.84 -15.57 12.28
N PHE A 147 -2.67 -15.59 11.66
CA PHE A 147 -2.11 -16.77 11.03
C PHE A 147 -1.34 -17.64 12.04
N GLY A 148 -1.35 -18.95 11.83
CA GLY A 148 -0.50 -19.86 12.62
C GLY A 148 0.99 -19.66 12.33
N ALA A 149 1.86 -20.02 13.28
CA ALA A 149 3.30 -19.84 13.14
C ALA A 149 3.89 -20.55 11.92
N TYR A 150 3.49 -21.79 11.66
CA TYR A 150 3.94 -22.54 10.49
C TYR A 150 3.52 -21.89 9.18
N GLU A 151 2.25 -21.48 9.07
CA GLU A 151 1.73 -20.80 7.88
C GLU A 151 2.44 -19.45 7.65
N THR A 152 2.67 -18.69 8.71
CA THR A 152 3.42 -17.42 8.63
C THR A 152 4.86 -17.63 8.17
N ALA A 153 5.51 -18.70 8.60
CA ALA A 153 6.86 -19.06 8.14
C ALA A 153 6.91 -19.40 6.65
N LEU A 154 5.88 -20.11 6.14
CA LEU A 154 5.76 -20.40 4.71
C LEU A 154 5.55 -19.12 3.90
N ILE A 155 4.63 -18.25 4.33
CA ILE A 155 4.40 -16.93 3.72
C ILE A 155 5.71 -16.12 3.70
N GLY A 156 6.44 -16.09 4.82
CA GLY A 156 7.73 -15.40 4.93
C GLY A 156 8.77 -15.94 3.96
N THR A 157 8.83 -17.25 3.80
CA THR A 157 9.75 -17.91 2.84
C THR A 157 9.45 -17.49 1.40
N ASP A 158 8.17 -17.51 1.02
CA ASP A 158 7.74 -17.13 -0.32
C ASP A 158 7.98 -15.65 -0.59
N LEU A 159 7.70 -14.77 0.39
CA LEU A 159 7.98 -13.35 0.29
C LEU A 159 9.47 -13.04 0.17
N CYS A 160 10.32 -13.72 0.95
CA CYS A 160 11.76 -13.54 0.82
C CYS A 160 12.28 -13.92 -0.57
N ARG A 161 11.75 -15.01 -1.16
CA ARG A 161 12.08 -15.42 -2.53
C ARG A 161 11.58 -14.40 -3.56
N ALA A 162 10.34 -13.92 -3.41
CA ALA A 162 9.76 -12.88 -4.26
C ALA A 162 10.60 -11.61 -4.25
N VAL A 163 10.91 -11.10 -3.07
CA VAL A 163 11.68 -9.87 -2.88
C VAL A 163 13.11 -10.03 -3.38
N ALA A 164 13.74 -11.21 -3.19
CA ALA A 164 15.05 -11.50 -3.77
C ALA A 164 15.05 -11.42 -5.31
N ALA A 165 13.98 -11.89 -5.98
CA ALA A 165 13.84 -11.77 -7.44
C ALA A 165 13.68 -10.29 -7.86
N VAL A 166 12.94 -9.48 -7.10
CA VAL A 166 12.79 -8.03 -7.32
C VAL A 166 14.14 -7.32 -7.18
N HIS A 167 14.87 -7.60 -6.10
CA HIS A 167 16.17 -6.99 -5.84
C HIS A 167 17.22 -7.37 -6.91
N LYS A 168 17.19 -8.62 -7.38
CA LYS A 168 18.05 -9.09 -8.48
C LYS A 168 17.80 -8.32 -9.79
N ALA A 169 16.56 -7.85 -10.01
CA ALA A 169 16.21 -7.00 -11.15
C ALA A 169 16.62 -5.51 -10.95
N GLY A 170 17.27 -5.18 -9.83
CA GLY A 170 17.70 -3.81 -9.51
C GLY A 170 16.59 -2.92 -8.97
N LEU A 171 15.47 -3.50 -8.52
CA LEU A 171 14.34 -2.79 -7.95
C LEU A 171 14.27 -2.95 -6.43
N VAL A 172 13.67 -1.97 -5.76
CA VAL A 172 13.28 -2.02 -4.33
C VAL A 172 11.76 -1.86 -4.29
N HIS A 173 11.07 -2.68 -3.50
CA HIS A 173 9.58 -2.69 -3.48
C HIS A 173 8.99 -1.47 -2.77
N ARG A 174 9.54 -1.08 -1.60
CA ARG A 174 9.22 0.13 -0.80
C ARG A 174 7.88 0.13 -0.08
N ASP A 175 6.94 -0.75 -0.41
CA ASP A 175 5.60 -0.78 0.20
C ASP A 175 5.13 -2.21 0.49
N ILE A 176 5.97 -3.01 1.17
CA ILE A 176 5.62 -4.37 1.60
C ILE A 176 4.71 -4.30 2.81
N LYS A 177 3.46 -4.76 2.66
CA LYS A 177 2.42 -4.76 3.70
C LYS A 177 1.33 -5.77 3.38
N ALA A 178 0.45 -6.07 4.34
CA ALA A 178 -0.61 -7.07 4.18
C ALA A 178 -1.60 -6.78 3.03
N GLN A 179 -1.78 -5.51 2.63
CA GLN A 179 -2.61 -5.12 1.49
C GLN A 179 -1.98 -5.48 0.14
N ASN A 180 -0.64 -5.50 0.07
CA ASN A 180 0.12 -5.67 -1.17
C ASN A 180 0.60 -7.11 -1.37
N VAL A 181 0.08 -8.04 -0.58
CA VAL A 181 0.33 -9.48 -0.71
C VAL A 181 -1.01 -10.19 -0.82
N MET A 182 -1.22 -10.90 -1.92
CA MET A 182 -2.40 -11.74 -2.11
C MET A 182 -2.09 -13.21 -1.86
N ARG A 183 -3.13 -13.93 -1.44
CA ARG A 183 -3.16 -15.37 -1.36
C ARG A 183 -4.26 -15.90 -2.25
N GLU A 184 -3.91 -16.67 -3.24
CA GLU A 184 -4.86 -17.37 -4.10
C GLU A 184 -5.56 -18.52 -3.38
N ALA A 185 -6.67 -18.98 -3.93
CA ALA A 185 -7.42 -20.14 -3.42
C ALA A 185 -6.53 -21.39 -3.35
N GLY A 186 -5.57 -21.56 -4.28
CA GLY A 186 -4.56 -22.62 -4.28
C GLY A 186 -3.42 -22.46 -3.27
N GLY A 187 -3.42 -21.37 -2.48
CA GLY A 187 -2.42 -21.09 -1.46
C GLY A 187 -1.17 -20.34 -1.94
N ARG A 188 -1.03 -20.07 -3.24
CA ARG A 188 0.08 -19.29 -3.79
C ARG A 188 0.07 -17.87 -3.20
N ILE A 189 1.21 -17.44 -2.68
CA ILE A 189 1.42 -16.07 -2.20
C ILE A 189 1.97 -15.23 -3.35
N VAL A 190 1.38 -14.07 -3.59
CA VAL A 190 1.75 -13.17 -4.70
C VAL A 190 2.00 -11.77 -4.15
N LEU A 191 3.22 -11.28 -4.29
CA LEU A 191 3.60 -9.91 -3.99
C LEU A 191 3.17 -9.00 -5.15
N MET A 192 2.43 -7.95 -4.82
CA MET A 192 1.84 -7.01 -5.78
C MET A 192 2.22 -5.57 -5.42
N ASP A 193 1.75 -4.65 -6.25
CA ASP A 193 1.77 -3.21 -5.98
C ASP A 193 3.17 -2.65 -5.68
N PHE A 194 4.09 -2.88 -6.61
CA PHE A 194 5.37 -2.17 -6.61
C PHE A 194 5.12 -0.67 -6.66
N GLY A 195 5.86 0.09 -5.86
CA GLY A 195 5.75 1.54 -5.74
C GLY A 195 6.08 2.29 -7.05
N ALA A 196 5.52 1.84 -8.17
CA ALA A 196 5.72 2.39 -9.52
C ALA A 196 5.32 3.87 -9.67
N GLY A 197 4.80 4.50 -8.62
CA GLY A 197 4.51 5.93 -8.58
C GLY A 197 5.56 6.76 -7.83
N GLU A 198 6.54 6.10 -7.18
CA GLU A 198 7.56 6.77 -6.39
C GLU A 198 8.86 6.93 -7.14
N VAL A 199 8.85 7.82 -8.08
CA VAL A 199 10.10 8.34 -8.61
C VAL A 199 10.77 9.15 -7.50
N ARG A 200 12.03 8.78 -7.19
CA ARG A 200 12.95 9.49 -6.30
C ARG A 200 12.61 10.97 -6.18
N ALA A 201 12.01 11.39 -5.06
CA ALA A 201 12.05 12.78 -4.68
C ALA A 201 13.52 13.20 -4.68
N ARG A 202 13.85 14.31 -5.35
CA ARG A 202 15.23 14.83 -5.37
C ARG A 202 15.68 15.04 -3.93
N GLN A 203 16.93 14.67 -3.63
CA GLN A 203 17.59 15.09 -2.38
C GLN A 203 17.40 16.61 -2.24
N GLY A 204 16.76 17.03 -1.13
CA GLY A 204 16.52 18.44 -0.85
C GLY A 204 15.08 18.92 -0.98
N ASP A 205 14.10 18.06 -1.24
CA ASP A 205 12.68 18.43 -1.20
C ASP A 205 12.21 18.55 0.26
N PRO A 206 11.87 19.77 0.76
CA PRO A 206 11.44 19.99 2.15
C PRO A 206 10.09 19.32 2.48
N TRP A 207 9.35 18.85 1.47
CA TRP A 207 8.04 18.18 1.60
C TRP A 207 8.13 16.65 1.51
N ARG A 208 9.29 16.09 1.78
CA ARG A 208 9.56 14.67 1.76
C ARG A 208 8.76 13.95 2.84
N ARG A 209 7.52 13.58 2.53
CA ARG A 209 6.77 12.64 3.37
C ARG A 209 7.29 11.23 3.10
N PRO A 210 7.54 10.42 4.14
CA PRO A 210 7.86 9.00 3.95
C PRO A 210 6.71 8.36 3.18
N THR A 211 7.02 7.68 2.09
CA THR A 211 6.03 6.98 1.30
C THR A 211 5.88 5.56 1.82
N GLY A 212 4.65 5.07 1.85
CA GLY A 212 4.28 3.77 2.44
C GLY A 212 3.39 3.92 3.67
N THR A 213 2.98 2.79 4.24
CA THR A 213 2.23 2.76 5.50
C THR A 213 3.22 2.90 6.65
N PRO A 214 3.20 3.98 7.46
CA PRO A 214 4.28 4.32 8.39
C PRO A 214 4.69 3.18 9.34
N LEU A 215 3.74 2.35 9.76
CA LEU A 215 3.96 1.22 10.67
C LEU A 215 4.84 0.10 10.07
N TYR A 216 4.98 0.04 8.74
CA TYR A 216 5.82 -0.95 8.06
C TYR A 216 7.20 -0.40 7.65
N LEU A 217 7.39 0.93 7.75
CA LEU A 217 8.61 1.57 7.29
C LEU A 217 9.80 1.29 8.22
N ALA A 218 10.94 1.02 7.63
CA ALA A 218 12.19 0.89 8.35
C ALA A 218 12.62 2.24 8.98
N PRO A 219 13.31 2.24 10.13
CA PRO A 219 13.66 3.45 10.85
C PRO A 219 14.49 4.45 10.03
N GLU A 220 15.37 3.98 9.15
CA GLU A 220 16.12 4.83 8.24
C GLU A 220 15.22 5.53 7.21
N VAL A 221 14.14 4.85 6.76
CA VAL A 221 13.17 5.42 5.81
C VAL A 221 12.27 6.44 6.50
N LEU A 222 11.85 6.16 7.74
CA LEU A 222 11.13 7.14 8.57
C LEU A 222 11.95 8.42 8.75
N SER A 223 13.26 8.30 9.03
CA SER A 223 14.20 9.43 9.15
C SER A 223 14.52 10.09 7.80
N GLY A 224 13.81 9.76 6.72
CA GLY A 224 13.93 10.40 5.43
C GLY A 224 15.08 9.87 4.54
N GLN A 225 15.73 8.78 4.90
CA GLN A 225 16.70 8.13 4.00
C GLN A 225 15.98 7.38 2.87
N PRO A 226 16.60 7.19 1.72
CA PRO A 226 16.00 6.41 0.63
C PRO A 226 15.82 4.95 1.04
N ALA A 227 14.70 4.35 0.63
CA ALA A 227 14.46 2.93 0.81
C ALA A 227 15.52 2.09 0.07
N THR A 228 15.92 0.99 0.69
CA THR A 228 16.95 0.06 0.20
C THR A 228 16.44 -1.38 0.25
N VAL A 229 17.24 -2.31 -0.21
CA VAL A 229 17.04 -3.76 -0.03
C VAL A 229 16.80 -4.11 1.44
N VAL A 230 17.54 -3.47 2.36
CA VAL A 230 17.44 -3.74 3.80
C VAL A 230 16.10 -3.26 4.37
N SER A 231 15.60 -2.12 3.90
CA SER A 231 14.30 -1.61 4.34
C SER A 231 13.13 -2.51 3.90
N ASP A 232 13.20 -3.18 2.73
CA ASP A 232 12.21 -4.18 2.34
C ASP A 232 12.23 -5.40 3.28
N ILE A 233 13.42 -5.86 3.68
CA ILE A 233 13.56 -6.97 4.64
C ILE A 233 12.96 -6.60 6.01
N TYR A 234 13.18 -5.35 6.46
CA TYR A 234 12.54 -4.84 7.67
C TYR A 234 11.01 -4.91 7.56
N SER A 235 10.44 -4.42 6.44
CA SER A 235 8.99 -4.44 6.20
C SER A 235 8.42 -5.86 6.17
N ILE A 236 9.16 -6.86 5.65
CA ILE A 236 8.78 -8.29 5.75
C ILE A 236 8.70 -8.70 7.23
N GLY A 237 9.70 -8.36 8.04
CA GLY A 237 9.69 -8.68 9.47
C GLY A 237 8.48 -8.11 10.20
N VAL A 238 8.14 -6.85 9.94
CA VAL A 238 6.92 -6.20 10.47
C VAL A 238 5.66 -6.93 10.01
N LEU A 239 5.58 -7.28 8.73
CA LEU A 239 4.44 -8.01 8.18
C LEU A 239 4.25 -9.36 8.89
N LEU A 240 5.30 -10.17 9.02
CA LEU A 240 5.22 -11.48 9.69
C LEU A 240 4.80 -11.34 11.17
N TYR A 241 5.33 -10.34 11.88
CA TYR A 241 4.90 -10.04 13.24
C TYR A 241 3.40 -9.68 13.29
N HIS A 242 2.93 -8.83 12.36
CA HIS A 242 1.53 -8.45 12.25
C HIS A 242 0.61 -9.65 11.94
N LEU A 243 1.03 -10.55 11.05
CA LEU A 243 0.28 -11.77 10.73
C LEU A 243 0.07 -12.68 11.95
N LEU A 244 1.06 -12.76 12.85
CA LEU A 244 1.02 -13.60 14.06
C LEU A 244 0.24 -12.95 15.20
N THR A 245 0.21 -11.62 15.32
CA THR A 245 -0.20 -10.94 16.55
C THR A 245 -1.30 -9.92 16.39
N LEU A 246 -1.65 -9.51 15.16
CA LEU A 246 -2.45 -8.33 14.83
C LEU A 246 -1.91 -7.01 15.42
N ARG A 247 -0.69 -7.02 15.92
CA ARG A 247 0.02 -5.84 16.45
C ARG A 247 1.19 -5.48 15.55
N TYR A 248 1.76 -4.31 15.79
CA TYR A 248 2.99 -3.89 15.14
C TYR A 248 4.15 -3.95 16.14
N PRO A 249 5.38 -4.29 15.70
CA PRO A 249 6.54 -4.34 16.59
C PRO A 249 6.87 -2.98 17.19
N VAL A 250 6.55 -1.90 16.49
CA VAL A 250 6.65 -0.52 16.97
C VAL A 250 5.31 0.16 16.71
N GLU A 251 4.76 0.78 17.74
CA GLU A 251 3.46 1.46 17.69
C GLU A 251 3.67 2.96 17.85
N GLY A 252 2.87 3.75 17.14
CA GLY A 252 2.84 5.20 17.18
C GLY A 252 1.76 5.71 16.23
N THR A 253 1.21 6.87 16.53
CA THR A 253 0.17 7.52 15.73
C THR A 253 0.74 8.59 14.79
N THR A 254 1.96 9.03 15.07
CA THR A 254 2.70 10.02 14.28
C THR A 254 4.07 9.49 13.89
N ILE A 255 4.67 10.06 12.84
CA ILE A 255 6.03 9.71 12.41
C ILE A 255 7.02 9.98 13.55
N ALA A 256 6.89 11.10 14.27
CA ALA A 256 7.77 11.46 15.38
C ALA A 256 7.69 10.45 16.54
N GLU A 257 6.49 9.94 16.85
CA GLU A 257 6.33 8.88 17.85
C GLU A 257 7.00 7.57 17.41
N LEU A 258 6.85 7.18 16.14
CA LEU A 258 7.50 6.00 15.59
C LEU A 258 9.03 6.13 15.61
N GLU A 259 9.58 7.28 15.22
CA GLU A 259 11.02 7.57 15.30
C GLU A 259 11.54 7.46 16.74
N SER A 260 10.83 8.08 17.69
CA SER A 260 11.17 8.01 19.11
C SER A 260 11.11 6.58 19.66
N ALA A 261 10.07 5.83 19.29
CA ALA A 261 9.92 4.44 19.72
C ALA A 261 11.01 3.53 19.13
N HIS A 262 11.46 3.79 17.90
CA HIS A 262 12.60 3.10 17.31
C HIS A 262 13.92 3.44 18.01
N ALA A 263 14.14 4.72 18.34
CA ALA A 263 15.35 5.16 19.04
C ALA A 263 15.47 4.54 20.43
N SER A 264 14.37 4.45 21.19
CA SER A 264 14.35 3.86 22.53
C SER A 264 14.65 2.35 22.53
N ARG A 265 14.28 1.61 21.48
CA ARG A 265 14.58 0.17 21.36
C ARG A 265 16.02 -0.13 20.92
N ARG A 266 16.71 0.82 20.30
CA ARG A 266 18.14 0.69 19.97
C ARG A 266 19.06 0.86 21.17
N ALA A 267 18.55 1.45 22.25
CA ALA A 267 19.30 1.71 23.48
C ALA A 267 19.27 0.53 24.48
N THR A 268 18.49 -0.52 24.20
CA THR A 268 18.45 -1.78 24.97
C THR A 268 19.12 -2.91 24.22
#